data_16672c67a0d2c0a9d7f9c3abe9602510
#
_entry.id   16672c67a0d2c0a9d7f9c3abe9602510
#
_cell.length_a   1.000
_cell.length_b   1.000
_cell.length_c   1.000
_cell.angle_alpha   90.00
_cell.angle_beta   90.00
_cell.angle_gamma   90.00
#
_symmetry.space_group_name_H-M   'P 1'
#
loop_
_entity.id
_entity.type
_entity.pdbx_description
1 polymer ?
#
loop_
_entity_poly.entity_id
_entity_poly.type
_entity_poly.pdbx_seq_one_letter_code
_entity_poly.pdbx_strand_id
1 'polypeptide(L)'
;QPVNLLVEEPPLSGSLLDWTVEVTDFLPLAACVADKDTVNFVGFQSEGATSALYVKALNRKDGSHREGWVSSGNYMFPYVTLPLSDSEVLVMPEREPRRFASDVTVYTKEKQKKEALIEVNKPLSVGGWKIYQLSYDETMGRWSKISIFELVRDPWLPVVYTGICMMLAGAVCLFVFAPKKKEN
;
A
#
# COMPACT_ATOMS: atom_id res chain seq x y z
N GLN A 1 -8.46 -6.97 20.51
CA GLN A 1 -7.42 -6.63 19.51
C GLN A 1 -7.59 -7.59 18.35
N PRO A 2 -7.46 -7.13 17.10
CA PRO A 2 -7.51 -8.01 15.94
C PRO A 2 -6.35 -9.00 16.00
N VAL A 3 -6.65 -10.26 15.72
CA VAL A 3 -5.64 -11.31 15.54
C VAL A 3 -5.54 -11.58 14.05
N ASN A 4 -4.33 -11.55 13.50
CA ASN A 4 -4.08 -11.66 12.08
C ASN A 4 -3.42 -12.99 11.73
N LEU A 5 -3.84 -13.59 10.62
CA LEU A 5 -3.17 -14.71 9.96
C LEU A 5 -2.64 -14.22 8.61
N LEU A 6 -1.32 -14.35 8.39
CA LEU A 6 -0.72 -14.01 7.11
C LEU A 6 -0.88 -15.18 6.14
N VAL A 7 -1.52 -14.94 5.00
CA VAL A 7 -1.72 -15.92 3.94
C VAL A 7 -0.75 -15.64 2.81
N GLU A 8 0.19 -16.57 2.59
CA GLU A 8 1.15 -16.48 1.48
C GLU A 8 0.72 -17.35 0.30
N GLU A 9 0.59 -18.66 0.52
CA GLU A 9 0.12 -19.62 -0.50
C GLU A 9 -0.76 -20.70 0.15
N PRO A 10 -1.93 -21.06 -0.42
CA PRO A 10 -2.74 -22.17 0.06
C PRO A 10 -2.14 -23.55 -0.31
N PRO A 11 -2.44 -24.62 0.47
CA PRO A 11 -3.25 -24.59 1.69
C PRO A 11 -2.46 -24.07 2.88
N LEU A 12 -3.08 -23.21 3.67
CA LEU A 12 -2.49 -22.66 4.88
C LEU A 12 -3.41 -22.89 6.06
N SER A 13 -2.90 -23.37 7.18
CA SER A 13 -3.63 -23.50 8.42
C SER A 13 -2.98 -22.69 9.54
N GLY A 14 -3.81 -22.11 10.39
CA GLY A 14 -3.36 -21.32 11.53
C GLY A 14 -4.40 -21.24 12.62
N SER A 15 -3.99 -20.72 13.77
CA SER A 15 -4.87 -20.51 14.91
C SER A 15 -5.21 -19.04 15.06
N LEU A 16 -6.50 -18.73 15.09
CA LEU A 16 -7.03 -17.40 15.37
C LEU A 16 -7.96 -17.50 16.59
N LEU A 17 -7.56 -16.97 17.73
CA LEU A 17 -8.28 -17.13 19.01
C LEU A 17 -8.56 -18.60 19.32
N ASP A 18 -9.81 -18.99 19.49
CA ASP A 18 -10.24 -20.36 19.76
C ASP A 18 -10.48 -21.20 18.48
N TRP A 19 -10.27 -20.61 17.32
CA TRP A 19 -10.51 -21.23 16.03
C TRP A 19 -9.23 -21.74 15.37
N THR A 20 -9.30 -22.92 14.79
CA THR A 20 -8.35 -23.39 13.79
C THR A 20 -8.90 -23.02 12.43
N VAL A 21 -8.15 -22.22 11.68
CA VAL A 21 -8.56 -21.70 10.38
C VAL A 21 -7.67 -22.33 9.31
N GLU A 22 -8.31 -22.90 8.30
CA GLU A 22 -7.66 -23.46 7.12
C GLU A 22 -8.12 -22.69 5.88
N VAL A 23 -7.18 -22.13 5.15
CA VAL A 23 -7.41 -21.51 3.83
C VAL A 23 -7.20 -22.59 2.78
N THR A 24 -8.27 -23.00 2.11
CA THR A 24 -8.23 -24.07 1.12
C THR A 24 -8.12 -23.56 -0.31
N ASP A 25 -8.59 -22.34 -0.56
CA ASP A 25 -8.49 -21.72 -1.89
C ASP A 25 -8.21 -20.21 -1.77
N PHE A 26 -7.46 -19.69 -2.73
CA PHE A 26 -7.14 -18.27 -2.85
C PHE A 26 -7.22 -17.80 -4.29
N LEU A 27 -8.13 -16.88 -4.53
CA LEU A 27 -8.31 -16.22 -5.80
C LEU A 27 -7.78 -14.77 -5.71
N PRO A 28 -6.58 -14.49 -6.22
CA PRO A 28 -6.01 -13.13 -6.19
C PRO A 28 -6.78 -12.13 -7.05
N LEU A 29 -7.48 -12.64 -8.07
CA LEU A 29 -8.32 -11.90 -9.01
C LEU A 29 -9.63 -12.66 -9.18
N ALA A 30 -10.70 -12.20 -8.53
CA ALA A 30 -11.99 -12.87 -8.49
C ALA A 30 -13.15 -11.91 -8.73
N ALA A 31 -14.25 -12.47 -9.19
CA ALA A 31 -15.57 -11.83 -9.23
C ALA A 31 -16.51 -12.55 -8.28
N CYS A 32 -17.32 -11.79 -7.58
CA CYS A 32 -18.41 -12.30 -6.76
C CYS A 32 -19.58 -12.76 -7.65
N VAL A 33 -20.00 -13.99 -7.51
CA VAL A 33 -21.21 -14.55 -8.14
C VAL A 33 -22.18 -14.88 -7.02
N ALA A 34 -23.21 -14.05 -6.87
CA ALA A 34 -24.27 -14.27 -5.90
C ALA A 34 -25.41 -15.07 -6.55
N ASP A 35 -25.76 -16.20 -5.96
CA ASP A 35 -26.98 -16.94 -6.27
C ASP A 35 -27.84 -16.98 -5.01
N LYS A 36 -29.09 -16.53 -5.12
CA LYS A 36 -30.15 -16.32 -4.10
C LYS A 36 -29.73 -16.35 -2.61
N ASP A 37 -29.02 -17.41 -2.18
CA ASP A 37 -28.61 -17.60 -0.77
C ASP A 37 -27.12 -17.93 -0.58
N THR A 38 -26.35 -18.03 -1.69
CA THR A 38 -24.93 -18.37 -1.62
C THR A 38 -24.07 -17.35 -2.34
N VAL A 39 -23.00 -16.97 -1.68
CA VAL A 39 -21.96 -16.11 -2.27
C VAL A 39 -20.78 -16.98 -2.69
N ASN A 40 -20.49 -16.99 -3.96
CA ASN A 40 -19.35 -17.71 -4.54
C ASN A 40 -18.41 -16.75 -5.24
N PHE A 41 -17.15 -17.14 -5.36
CA PHE A 41 -16.15 -16.40 -6.13
C PHE A 41 -15.59 -17.28 -7.23
N VAL A 42 -15.38 -16.66 -8.39
CA VAL A 42 -14.75 -17.28 -9.55
C VAL A 42 -13.58 -16.45 -10.03
N GLY A 43 -12.59 -17.09 -10.63
CA GLY A 43 -11.46 -16.37 -11.22
C GLY A 43 -11.92 -15.35 -12.27
N PHE A 44 -11.48 -14.10 -12.14
CA PHE A 44 -11.88 -13.00 -13.02
C PHE A 44 -10.68 -12.10 -13.30
N GLN A 45 -10.06 -12.28 -14.47
CA GLN A 45 -8.86 -11.54 -14.86
C GLN A 45 -9.20 -10.26 -15.65
N SER A 46 -9.94 -9.35 -15.00
CA SER A 46 -10.30 -8.07 -15.60
C SER A 46 -10.32 -6.96 -14.58
N GLU A 47 -10.46 -5.73 -15.08
CA GLU A 47 -10.60 -4.54 -14.23
C GLU A 47 -11.77 -4.70 -13.26
N GLY A 48 -11.55 -4.29 -12.02
CA GLY A 48 -12.54 -4.44 -10.95
C GLY A 48 -12.48 -5.78 -10.22
N ALA A 49 -11.62 -6.73 -10.61
CA ALA A 49 -11.44 -7.95 -9.83
C ALA A 49 -11.01 -7.66 -8.38
N THR A 50 -11.56 -8.41 -7.44
CA THR A 50 -11.18 -8.37 -6.02
C THR A 50 -10.40 -9.63 -5.63
N SER A 51 -9.91 -9.69 -4.40
CA SER A 51 -9.30 -10.91 -3.86
C SER A 51 -10.31 -11.66 -2.99
N ALA A 52 -10.30 -12.99 -3.07
CA ALA A 52 -11.16 -13.84 -2.25
C ALA A 52 -10.42 -15.07 -1.73
N LEU A 53 -10.79 -15.51 -0.53
CA LEU A 53 -10.29 -16.71 0.13
C LEU A 53 -11.47 -17.64 0.45
N TYR A 54 -11.34 -18.94 0.21
CA TYR A 54 -12.24 -19.93 0.77
C TYR A 54 -11.64 -20.50 2.05
N VAL A 55 -12.39 -20.40 3.13
CA VAL A 55 -11.91 -20.68 4.48
C VAL A 55 -12.79 -21.71 5.16
N LYS A 56 -12.14 -22.65 5.87
CA LYS A 56 -12.75 -23.57 6.82
C LYS A 56 -12.27 -23.23 8.22
N ALA A 57 -13.19 -23.05 9.14
CA ALA A 57 -12.90 -22.72 10.54
C ALA A 57 -13.52 -23.75 11.47
N LEU A 58 -12.71 -24.29 12.38
CA LEU A 58 -13.10 -25.25 13.41
C LEU A 58 -12.84 -24.64 14.78
N ASN A 59 -13.87 -24.53 15.60
CA ASN A 59 -13.74 -24.11 16.99
C ASN A 59 -13.15 -25.25 17.84
N ARG A 60 -12.08 -24.96 18.57
CA ARG A 60 -11.37 -25.97 19.41
C ARG A 60 -12.08 -26.24 20.73
N LYS A 61 -13.00 -25.36 21.16
CA LYS A 61 -13.70 -25.50 22.43
C LYS A 61 -14.99 -26.32 22.31
N ASP A 62 -15.81 -26.00 21.33
CA ASP A 62 -17.15 -26.60 21.17
C ASP A 62 -17.28 -27.49 19.92
N GLY A 63 -16.24 -27.55 19.07
CA GLY A 63 -16.23 -28.33 17.84
C GLY A 63 -17.11 -27.77 16.73
N SER A 64 -17.63 -26.55 16.86
CA SER A 64 -18.42 -25.92 15.81
C SER A 64 -17.58 -25.67 14.54
N HIS A 65 -18.22 -25.88 13.39
CA HIS A 65 -17.60 -25.76 12.08
C HIS A 65 -18.27 -24.65 11.26
N ARG A 66 -17.46 -23.82 10.63
CA ARG A 66 -17.91 -22.77 9.69
C ARG A 66 -17.03 -22.82 8.45
N GLU A 67 -17.63 -22.62 7.30
CA GLU A 67 -16.90 -22.49 6.04
C GLU A 67 -17.55 -21.49 5.10
N GLY A 68 -16.76 -20.88 4.25
CA GLY A 68 -17.27 -19.94 3.26
C GLY A 68 -16.19 -19.05 2.69
N TRP A 69 -16.62 -18.22 1.76
CA TRP A 69 -15.78 -17.21 1.15
C TRP A 69 -15.65 -15.97 2.02
N VAL A 70 -14.45 -15.40 2.03
CA VAL A 70 -14.16 -14.05 2.57
C VAL A 70 -13.46 -13.24 1.49
N SER A 71 -13.83 -11.97 1.39
CA SER A 71 -13.27 -11.05 0.39
C SER A 71 -13.12 -9.64 0.95
N SER A 72 -12.03 -8.99 0.58
CA SER A 72 -11.83 -7.57 0.88
C SER A 72 -12.79 -6.63 0.13
N GLY A 73 -13.50 -7.15 -0.88
CA GLY A 73 -14.31 -6.30 -1.73
C GLY A 73 -13.52 -5.24 -2.47
N ASN A 74 -14.20 -4.36 -3.18
CA ASN A 74 -13.71 -3.14 -3.80
C ASN A 74 -14.88 -2.28 -4.29
N TYR A 75 -14.64 -1.28 -5.15
CA TYR A 75 -15.69 -0.42 -5.71
C TYR A 75 -16.74 -1.17 -6.56
N MET A 76 -16.44 -2.38 -7.05
CA MET A 76 -17.33 -3.19 -7.92
C MET A 76 -17.99 -4.34 -7.16
N PHE A 77 -17.27 -4.99 -6.27
CA PHE A 77 -17.74 -6.19 -5.54
C PHE A 77 -17.84 -5.92 -4.04
N PRO A 78 -18.85 -6.53 -3.38
CA PRO A 78 -19.08 -6.31 -1.96
C PRO A 78 -17.96 -6.92 -1.09
N TYR A 79 -17.77 -6.33 0.07
CA TYR A 79 -17.00 -6.92 1.15
C TYR A 79 -17.75 -8.14 1.71
N VAL A 80 -17.09 -9.29 1.76
CA VAL A 80 -17.70 -10.54 2.21
C VAL A 80 -16.96 -11.06 3.44
N THR A 81 -17.72 -11.36 4.47
CA THR A 81 -17.20 -11.83 5.76
C THR A 81 -17.77 -13.21 6.09
N LEU A 82 -17.07 -13.97 6.92
CA LEU A 82 -17.53 -15.25 7.44
C LEU A 82 -17.82 -15.11 8.95
N PRO A 83 -19.10 -15.09 9.38
CA PRO A 83 -19.45 -15.12 10.80
C PRO A 83 -19.01 -16.45 11.42
N LEU A 84 -18.19 -16.39 12.46
CA LEU A 84 -17.73 -17.55 13.21
C LEU A 84 -18.64 -17.82 14.40
N SER A 85 -19.01 -16.78 15.16
CA SER A 85 -19.94 -16.81 16.29
C SER A 85 -20.74 -15.52 16.34
N ASP A 86 -21.60 -15.36 17.37
CA ASP A 86 -22.39 -14.14 17.58
C ASP A 86 -21.51 -12.89 17.83
N SER A 87 -20.28 -13.07 18.26
CA SER A 87 -19.33 -12.00 18.60
C SER A 87 -18.06 -11.97 17.74
N GLU A 88 -17.86 -12.96 16.88
CA GLU A 88 -16.62 -13.13 16.11
C GLU A 88 -16.90 -13.27 14.63
N VAL A 89 -16.20 -12.51 13.83
CA VAL A 89 -16.33 -12.51 12.38
C VAL A 89 -14.94 -12.59 11.76
N LEU A 90 -14.76 -13.48 10.81
CA LEU A 90 -13.55 -13.56 10.00
C LEU A 90 -13.66 -12.60 8.84
N VAL A 91 -12.64 -11.77 8.69
CA VAL A 91 -12.57 -10.73 7.67
C VAL A 91 -11.25 -10.81 6.91
N MET A 92 -11.28 -10.43 5.66
CA MET A 92 -10.08 -10.22 4.83
C MET A 92 -9.85 -8.71 4.66
N PRO A 93 -8.80 -8.13 5.25
CA PRO A 93 -8.52 -6.71 5.05
C PRO A 93 -8.11 -6.44 3.61
N GLU A 94 -8.29 -5.20 3.17
CA GLU A 94 -7.77 -4.75 1.89
C GLU A 94 -6.23 -4.87 1.87
N ARG A 95 -5.70 -5.27 0.71
CA ARG A 95 -4.25 -5.39 0.55
C ARG A 95 -3.61 -4.01 0.53
N GLU A 96 -2.64 -3.80 1.38
CA GLU A 96 -1.81 -2.61 1.32
C GLU A 96 -0.90 -2.66 0.08
N PRO A 97 -0.94 -1.64 -0.77
CA PRO A 97 -0.07 -1.58 -1.93
C PRO A 97 1.39 -1.41 -1.48
N ARG A 98 2.27 -2.27 -1.96
CA ARG A 98 3.71 -2.23 -1.64
C ARG A 98 4.47 -1.17 -2.43
N ARG A 99 3.92 -0.74 -3.55
CA ARG A 99 4.59 0.17 -4.48
C ARG A 99 3.58 1.04 -5.21
N PHE A 100 3.84 2.32 -5.22
CA PHE A 100 3.13 3.29 -6.03
C PHE A 100 4.08 3.81 -7.10
N ALA A 101 3.75 3.57 -8.35
CA ALA A 101 4.55 3.99 -9.48
C ALA A 101 3.65 4.34 -10.66
N SER A 102 4.03 5.36 -11.42
CA SER A 102 3.31 5.80 -12.62
C SER A 102 4.26 5.94 -13.79
N ASP A 103 3.92 5.30 -14.90
CA ASP A 103 4.58 5.54 -16.17
C ASP A 103 4.08 6.84 -16.77
N VAL A 104 4.98 7.79 -16.97
CA VAL A 104 4.61 9.12 -17.46
C VAL A 104 5.40 9.50 -18.70
N THR A 105 4.76 10.22 -19.58
CA THR A 105 5.41 10.90 -20.69
C THR A 105 5.34 12.41 -20.49
N VAL A 106 6.49 13.04 -20.30
CA VAL A 106 6.60 14.49 -20.11
C VAL A 106 7.00 15.16 -21.42
N TYR A 107 6.21 16.14 -21.84
CA TYR A 107 6.51 16.98 -22.98
C TYR A 107 6.99 18.34 -22.48
N THR A 108 8.20 18.73 -22.88
CA THR A 108 8.76 20.05 -22.54
C THR A 108 8.36 21.09 -23.58
N LYS A 109 8.48 22.39 -23.25
CA LYS A 109 8.24 23.48 -24.20
C LYS A 109 9.16 23.41 -25.44
N GLU A 110 10.31 22.78 -25.30
CA GLU A 110 11.30 22.56 -26.37
C GLU A 110 10.98 21.35 -27.24
N LYS A 111 9.73 20.80 -27.13
CA LYS A 111 9.25 19.61 -27.86
C LYS A 111 10.05 18.33 -27.56
N GLN A 112 10.81 18.29 -26.48
CA GLN A 112 11.45 17.07 -26.05
C GLN A 112 10.43 16.16 -25.36
N LYS A 113 10.43 14.90 -25.74
CA LYS A 113 9.64 13.84 -25.11
C LYS A 113 10.53 13.06 -24.15
N LYS A 114 10.14 12.95 -22.88
CA LYS A 114 10.84 12.16 -21.90
C LYS A 114 9.87 11.17 -21.24
N GLU A 115 10.13 9.89 -21.41
CA GLU A 115 9.40 8.81 -20.76
C GLU A 115 10.14 8.42 -19.47
N ALA A 116 9.41 8.28 -18.38
CA ALA A 116 9.98 7.89 -17.11
C ALA A 116 8.95 7.25 -16.19
N LEU A 117 9.43 6.38 -15.32
CA LEU A 117 8.66 5.84 -14.21
C LEU A 117 8.88 6.76 -12.99
N ILE A 118 7.79 7.33 -12.46
CA ILE A 118 7.81 8.11 -11.22
C ILE A 118 7.30 7.21 -10.10
N GLU A 119 8.08 7.11 -9.03
CA GLU A 119 7.72 6.39 -7.81
C GLU A 119 7.64 7.37 -6.64
N VAL A 120 6.92 6.98 -5.60
CA VAL A 120 6.92 7.71 -4.32
C VAL A 120 8.37 7.85 -3.83
N ASN A 121 8.76 9.05 -3.43
CA ASN A 121 10.13 9.43 -3.00
C ASN A 121 11.22 9.37 -4.09
N LYS A 122 10.86 9.10 -5.35
CA LYS A 122 11.80 9.15 -6.50
C LYS A 122 11.28 10.10 -7.58
N PRO A 123 11.44 11.41 -7.39
CA PRO A 123 10.92 12.40 -8.32
C PRO A 123 11.69 12.39 -9.65
N LEU A 124 10.96 12.69 -10.72
CA LEU A 124 11.54 12.95 -12.02
C LEU A 124 12.02 14.41 -12.10
N SER A 125 13.29 14.62 -12.49
CA SER A 125 13.82 15.95 -12.72
C SER A 125 13.86 16.27 -14.22
N VAL A 126 13.20 17.38 -14.61
CA VAL A 126 13.13 17.85 -16.00
C VAL A 126 13.13 19.37 -16.03
N GLY A 127 14.10 19.96 -16.74
CA GLY A 127 14.16 21.41 -16.97
C GLY A 127 14.18 22.26 -15.68
N GLY A 128 14.77 21.77 -14.60
CA GLY A 128 14.81 22.45 -13.31
C GLY A 128 13.54 22.28 -12.47
N TRP A 129 12.56 21.46 -12.93
CA TRP A 129 11.39 21.04 -12.20
C TRP A 129 11.63 19.66 -11.62
N LYS A 130 11.05 19.40 -10.45
CA LYS A 130 10.91 18.07 -9.86
C LYS A 130 9.45 17.69 -9.87
N ILE A 131 9.14 16.52 -10.40
CA ILE A 131 7.78 15.97 -10.49
C ILE A 131 7.71 14.82 -9.50
N TYR A 132 6.88 15.00 -8.47
CA TYR A 132 6.63 14.01 -7.43
C TYR A 132 5.29 13.34 -7.68
N GLN A 133 5.17 12.05 -7.41
CA GLN A 133 3.88 11.39 -7.27
C GLN A 133 3.31 11.73 -5.90
N LEU A 134 2.19 12.45 -5.88
CA LEU A 134 1.53 12.89 -4.65
C LEU A 134 0.49 11.88 -4.19
N SER A 135 -0.40 11.45 -5.10
CA SER A 135 -1.52 10.57 -4.78
C SER A 135 -2.04 9.87 -6.06
N TYR A 136 -3.06 9.09 -5.91
CA TYR A 136 -3.84 8.44 -6.98
C TYR A 136 -5.32 8.41 -6.58
N ASP A 137 -6.21 7.99 -7.48
CA ASP A 137 -7.61 7.80 -7.12
C ASP A 137 -7.77 6.54 -6.25
N GLU A 138 -7.91 6.76 -4.95
CA GLU A 138 -8.02 5.69 -3.95
C GLU A 138 -9.33 4.91 -4.07
N THR A 139 -10.39 5.49 -4.66
CA THR A 139 -11.69 4.82 -4.79
C THR A 139 -11.61 3.58 -5.68
N MET A 140 -10.75 3.62 -6.69
CA MET A 140 -10.50 2.50 -7.59
C MET A 140 -9.33 1.61 -7.15
N GLY A 141 -8.59 2.01 -6.11
CA GLY A 141 -7.47 1.26 -5.56
C GLY A 141 -6.42 0.87 -6.62
N ARG A 142 -6.10 -0.42 -6.71
CA ARG A 142 -5.14 -0.95 -7.70
C ARG A 142 -5.55 -0.76 -9.17
N TRP A 143 -6.81 -0.44 -9.44
CA TRP A 143 -7.36 -0.23 -10.77
C TRP A 143 -7.40 1.24 -11.17
N SER A 144 -6.89 2.12 -10.31
CA SER A 144 -6.82 3.55 -10.58
C SER A 144 -6.04 3.84 -11.86
N LYS A 145 -6.62 4.68 -12.71
CA LYS A 145 -6.02 5.20 -13.96
C LYS A 145 -5.58 6.66 -13.81
N ILE A 146 -5.81 7.23 -12.62
CA ILE A 146 -5.53 8.64 -12.33
C ILE A 146 -4.41 8.70 -11.31
N SER A 147 -3.35 9.42 -11.65
CA SER A 147 -2.26 9.76 -10.73
C SER A 147 -2.17 11.27 -10.60
N ILE A 148 -1.99 11.73 -9.37
CA ILE A 148 -1.85 13.14 -9.03
C ILE A 148 -0.38 13.44 -8.82
N PHE A 149 0.15 14.41 -9.56
CA PHE A 149 1.55 14.82 -9.49
C PHE A 149 1.67 16.23 -8.94
N GLU A 150 2.69 16.44 -8.12
CA GLU A 150 3.12 17.75 -7.67
C GLU A 150 4.37 18.17 -8.45
N LEU A 151 4.33 19.36 -9.01
CA LEU A 151 5.45 19.96 -9.74
C LEU A 151 6.09 21.05 -8.88
N VAL A 152 7.33 20.83 -8.46
CA VAL A 152 8.07 21.76 -7.61
C VAL A 152 9.25 22.34 -8.39
N ARG A 153 9.42 23.65 -8.32
CA ARG A 153 10.60 24.33 -8.81
C ARG A 153 11.10 25.28 -7.72
N ASP A 154 12.26 25.00 -7.19
CA ASP A 154 12.89 25.83 -6.18
C ASP A 154 14.28 26.32 -6.67
N PRO A 155 14.35 27.52 -7.25
CA PRO A 155 15.60 28.09 -7.73
C PRO A 155 16.51 28.56 -6.58
N TRP A 156 15.98 28.72 -5.36
CA TRP A 156 16.71 29.21 -4.19
C TRP A 156 17.37 28.10 -3.36
N LEU A 157 17.08 26.86 -3.65
CA LEU A 157 17.62 25.71 -2.92
C LEU A 157 19.17 25.71 -2.85
N PRO A 158 19.93 26.05 -3.91
CA PRO A 158 21.39 26.15 -3.81
C PRO A 158 21.86 27.22 -2.82
N VAL A 159 21.13 28.33 -2.69
CA VAL A 159 21.48 29.40 -1.75
C VAL A 159 21.30 28.93 -0.32
N VAL A 160 20.22 28.18 -0.05
CA VAL A 160 19.95 27.58 1.27
C VAL A 160 21.08 26.59 1.64
N TYR A 161 21.46 25.71 0.74
CA TYR A 161 22.56 24.76 0.99
C TYR A 161 23.88 25.48 1.24
N THR A 162 24.17 26.54 0.49
CA THR A 162 25.37 27.35 0.71
C THR A 162 25.36 27.94 2.12
N GLY A 163 24.23 28.48 2.57
CA GLY A 163 24.08 29.02 3.93
C GLY A 163 24.31 27.95 5.01
N ILE A 164 23.75 26.76 4.83
CA ILE A 164 23.93 25.61 5.75
C ILE A 164 25.42 25.21 5.79
N CYS A 165 26.08 25.09 4.65
CA CYS A 165 27.52 24.75 4.58
C CYS A 165 28.38 25.81 5.27
N MET A 166 28.10 27.10 5.07
CA MET A 166 28.80 28.19 5.77
C MET A 166 28.61 28.13 7.28
N MET A 167 27.38 27.84 7.74
CA MET A 167 27.10 27.71 9.17
C MET A 167 27.86 26.53 9.79
N LEU A 168 27.89 25.38 9.13
CA LEU A 168 28.65 24.20 9.57
C LEU A 168 30.17 24.49 9.60
N ALA A 169 30.70 25.14 8.56
CA ALA A 169 32.11 25.54 8.51
C ALA A 169 32.45 26.50 9.65
N GLY A 170 31.59 27.48 9.95
CA GLY A 170 31.76 28.39 11.07
C GLY A 170 31.77 27.67 12.43
N ALA A 171 30.87 26.70 12.61
CA ALA A 171 30.84 25.87 13.82
C ALA A 171 32.14 25.07 13.99
N VAL A 172 32.63 24.43 12.92
CA VAL A 172 33.92 23.71 12.94
C VAL A 172 35.08 24.65 13.28
N CYS A 173 35.13 25.83 12.67
CA CYS A 173 36.15 26.84 12.98
C CYS A 173 36.12 27.24 14.48
N LEU A 174 34.96 27.44 15.05
CA LEU A 174 34.83 27.75 16.48
C LEU A 174 35.39 26.63 17.36
N PHE A 175 35.12 25.37 17.02
CA PHE A 175 35.65 24.24 17.82
C PHE A 175 37.17 24.05 17.67
N VAL A 176 37.70 24.28 16.48
CA VAL A 176 39.10 24.06 16.18
C VAL A 176 39.98 25.24 16.65
N PHE A 177 39.51 26.48 16.46
CA PHE A 177 40.27 27.69 16.71
C PHE A 177 39.84 28.45 17.98
N ALA A 178 38.88 27.94 18.73
CA ALA A 178 38.50 28.59 20.01
C ALA A 178 39.71 28.68 20.98
N PRO A 179 40.06 29.83 21.49
CA PRO A 179 41.19 29.99 22.41
C PRO A 179 40.87 29.18 23.71
N LYS A 180 41.81 28.31 24.10
CA LYS A 180 41.74 27.61 25.37
C LYS A 180 41.78 28.67 26.49
N LYS A 181 40.70 28.79 27.27
CA LYS A 181 40.61 29.66 28.45
C LYS A 181 41.76 29.24 29.38
N LYS A 182 42.74 30.10 29.61
CA LYS A 182 43.71 29.90 30.70
C LYS A 182 42.93 30.05 32.02
N GLU A 183 42.80 28.97 32.76
CA GLU A 183 42.42 29.04 34.15
C GLU A 183 43.59 29.72 34.93
N ASN A 184 43.29 30.87 35.53
CA ASN A 184 44.11 31.49 36.57
C ASN A 184 43.66 30.97 37.90
#